data_97e0c92ed2fc27791bd05d471f4ec6ca
#
_entry.id   97e0c92ed2fc27791bd05d471f4ec6ca
#
_cell.length_a   1.000
_cell.length_b   1.000
_cell.length_c   1.000
_cell.angle_alpha   90.00
_cell.angle_beta   90.00
_cell.angle_gamma   90.00
#
_symmetry.space_group_name_H-M   'P 1'
#
loop_
_entity.id
_entity.type
_entity.pdbx_description
1 polymer ?
#
loop_
_entity_poly.entity_id
_entity_poly.type
_entity_poly.pdbx_seq_one_letter_code
_entity_poly.pdbx_strand_id
1 'polypeptide(L)'
;SHVSLTNRPELQTALRGDYNGTARHKIAFLGEYDALPELGHGCGHNLIAMMSLGAAVAFSQSAPQDWGTTFFGCPAEETIGGKVYMAEAGLFKGYEAALIIHPGGENEVGGTSLATHPLEVTFHGRSCHIASLTDSGINALDCAVDLYQRVKDLKKTFPKGAIVGAIFTEAGTAPNVVTPKATIRMTV
;
A
#
# COMPACT_ATOMS: atom_id res chain seq x y z
N SER A 1 -3.88 19.14 15.26
CA SER A 1 -3.46 18.24 16.35
C SER A 1 -2.95 16.93 15.78
N HIS A 2 -1.85 16.41 16.33
CA HIS A 2 -1.39 15.05 16.02
C HIS A 2 -2.41 14.04 16.51
N VAL A 3 -2.77 13.10 15.66
CA VAL A 3 -3.53 11.91 16.09
C VAL A 3 -2.51 10.91 16.59
N SER A 4 -2.28 10.88 17.88
CA SER A 4 -1.46 9.82 18.47
C SER A 4 -2.28 8.53 18.49
N LEU A 5 -2.05 7.67 17.51
CA LEU A 5 -2.48 6.27 17.55
C LEU A 5 -1.44 5.49 18.36
N THR A 6 -1.53 5.60 19.68
CA THR A 6 -0.52 5.15 20.65
C THR A 6 -0.14 3.67 20.56
N ASN A 7 -0.94 2.86 19.85
CA ASN A 7 -0.72 1.42 19.70
C ASN A 7 -0.27 1.00 18.28
N ARG A 8 0.01 1.97 17.40
CA ARG A 8 0.40 1.73 16.00
C ARG A 8 1.58 2.63 15.64
N PRO A 9 2.82 2.20 15.92
CA PRO A 9 4.02 3.00 15.66
C PRO A 9 4.14 3.44 14.20
N GLU A 10 3.63 2.66 13.24
CA GLU A 10 3.60 2.95 11.81
C GLU A 10 2.68 4.14 11.44
N LEU A 11 1.79 4.56 12.33
CA LEU A 11 0.88 5.70 12.14
C LEU A 11 1.25 6.93 12.98
N GLN A 12 2.43 6.96 13.59
CA GLN A 12 2.87 8.08 14.44
C GLN A 12 2.92 9.42 13.72
N THR A 13 3.08 9.39 12.39
CA THR A 13 3.08 10.58 11.55
C THR A 13 1.70 11.00 11.05
N ALA A 14 0.64 10.23 11.33
CA ALA A 14 -0.71 10.62 10.94
C ALA A 14 -1.10 11.98 11.51
N LEU A 15 -1.73 12.81 10.69
CA LEU A 15 -2.11 14.18 11.03
C LEU A 15 -3.62 14.33 11.01
N ARG A 16 -4.11 15.26 11.85
CA ARG A 16 -5.51 15.67 11.84
C ARG A 16 -5.62 17.18 12.06
N GLY A 17 -6.33 17.85 11.18
CA GLY A 17 -6.71 19.26 11.32
C GLY A 17 -8.21 19.41 11.20
N ASP A 18 -8.86 20.02 12.19
CA ASP A 18 -10.30 20.22 12.21
C ASP A 18 -10.66 21.71 12.08
N TYR A 19 -11.68 21.99 11.29
CA TYR A 19 -12.46 23.22 11.29
C TYR A 19 -13.90 22.89 11.65
N ASN A 20 -14.47 23.62 12.66
CA ASN A 20 -15.83 23.38 13.16
C ASN A 20 -16.09 21.89 13.48
N GLY A 21 -15.18 21.29 14.27
CA GLY A 21 -15.20 19.84 14.53
C GLY A 21 -16.41 19.30 15.27
N THR A 22 -17.25 20.19 15.84
CA THR A 22 -18.52 19.88 16.51
C THR A 22 -19.74 20.10 15.61
N ALA A 23 -19.54 20.47 14.34
CA ALA A 23 -20.61 20.67 13.38
C ALA A 23 -21.47 19.41 13.22
N ARG A 24 -22.73 19.62 12.87
CA ARG A 24 -23.69 18.52 12.61
C ARG A 24 -23.29 17.69 11.40
N HIS A 25 -22.85 18.34 10.34
CA HIS A 25 -22.40 17.72 9.10
C HIS A 25 -20.90 17.88 8.94
N LYS A 26 -20.19 16.84 8.53
CA LYS A 26 -18.74 16.89 8.38
C LYS A 26 -18.27 16.16 7.13
N ILE A 27 -17.27 16.76 6.47
CA ILE A 27 -16.55 16.16 5.36
C ILE A 27 -15.08 15.96 5.74
N ALA A 28 -14.54 14.79 5.41
CA ALA A 28 -13.12 14.50 5.55
C ALA A 28 -12.40 14.69 4.21
N PHE A 29 -11.23 15.31 4.24
CA PHE A 29 -10.28 15.36 3.14
C PHE A 29 -9.04 14.55 3.52
N LEU A 30 -8.67 13.58 2.66
CA LEU A 30 -7.58 12.65 2.91
C LEU A 30 -6.37 13.04 2.07
N GLY A 31 -5.22 13.23 2.69
CA GLY A 31 -3.96 13.57 2.03
C GLY A 31 -2.90 12.53 2.31
N GLU A 32 -2.50 11.78 1.30
CA GLU A 32 -1.34 10.90 1.35
C GLU A 32 -0.07 11.72 1.16
N TYR A 33 1.06 11.31 1.75
CA TYR A 33 2.33 12.04 1.65
C TYR A 33 3.58 11.16 1.79
N ASP A 34 3.42 9.85 1.85
CA ASP A 34 4.54 8.92 1.79
C ASP A 34 5.12 8.82 0.38
N ALA A 35 6.34 8.30 0.28
CA ALA A 35 7.09 8.16 -0.95
C ALA A 35 7.52 6.70 -1.14
N LEU A 36 7.65 6.30 -2.39
CA LEU A 36 8.22 5.00 -2.75
C LEU A 36 9.72 4.97 -2.41
N PRO A 37 10.24 3.87 -1.87
CA PRO A 37 11.68 3.69 -1.70
C PRO A 37 12.42 3.91 -3.02
N GLU A 38 13.54 4.64 -2.98
CA GLU A 38 14.41 4.96 -4.12
C GLU A 38 13.78 5.80 -5.23
N LEU A 39 12.48 5.64 -5.50
CA LEU A 39 11.75 6.36 -6.56
C LEU A 39 11.20 7.72 -6.11
N GLY A 40 11.02 7.93 -4.80
CA GLY A 40 10.42 9.16 -4.28
C GLY A 40 8.92 9.26 -4.57
N HIS A 41 8.43 10.45 -4.88
CA HIS A 41 7.01 10.71 -5.11
C HIS A 41 6.52 10.34 -6.53
N GLY A 42 6.85 9.14 -6.98
CA GLY A 42 6.41 8.64 -8.30
C GLY A 42 4.89 8.53 -8.45
N CYS A 43 4.16 8.28 -7.34
CA CYS A 43 2.69 8.27 -7.31
C CYS A 43 2.06 9.64 -7.06
N GLY A 44 2.88 10.70 -6.83
CA GLY A 44 2.38 12.07 -6.66
C GLY A 44 1.75 12.34 -5.29
N HIS A 45 2.07 11.59 -4.24
CA HIS A 45 1.51 11.79 -2.89
C HIS A 45 1.81 13.17 -2.30
N ASN A 46 2.92 13.79 -2.66
CA ASN A 46 3.19 15.20 -2.31
C ASN A 46 2.13 16.18 -2.88
N LEU A 47 1.60 15.90 -4.08
CA LEU A 47 0.50 16.67 -4.67
C LEU A 47 -0.83 16.33 -3.97
N ILE A 48 -1.09 15.07 -3.68
CA ILE A 48 -2.30 14.62 -2.98
C ILE A 48 -2.43 15.33 -1.63
N ALA A 49 -1.35 15.37 -0.85
CA ALA A 49 -1.34 16.08 0.43
C ALA A 49 -1.74 17.55 0.28
N MET A 50 -1.14 18.25 -0.67
CA MET A 50 -1.37 19.67 -0.86
C MET A 50 -2.74 19.99 -1.46
N MET A 51 -3.20 19.19 -2.42
CA MET A 51 -4.54 19.36 -3.02
C MET A 51 -5.65 19.10 -1.99
N SER A 52 -5.53 18.03 -1.22
CA SER A 52 -6.51 17.69 -0.19
C SER A 52 -6.53 18.70 0.97
N LEU A 53 -5.36 19.21 1.39
CA LEU A 53 -5.27 20.28 2.38
C LEU A 53 -5.88 21.57 1.84
N GLY A 54 -5.54 21.96 0.61
CA GLY A 54 -6.09 23.13 -0.06
C GLY A 54 -7.62 23.05 -0.19
N ALA A 55 -8.16 21.88 -0.55
CA ALA A 55 -9.59 21.65 -0.63
C ALA A 55 -10.26 21.77 0.75
N ALA A 56 -9.66 21.21 1.80
CA ALA A 56 -10.16 21.34 3.16
C ALA A 56 -10.22 22.81 3.63
N VAL A 57 -9.16 23.59 3.34
CA VAL A 57 -9.10 25.01 3.66
C VAL A 57 -10.15 25.80 2.86
N ALA A 58 -10.28 25.58 1.56
CA ALA A 58 -11.24 26.24 0.71
C ALA A 58 -12.69 25.93 1.16
N PHE A 59 -12.97 24.67 1.47
CA PHE A 59 -14.27 24.27 2.02
C PHE A 59 -14.54 24.97 3.35
N SER A 60 -13.58 25.04 4.26
CA SER A 60 -13.75 25.70 5.56
C SER A 60 -14.12 27.19 5.45
N GLN A 61 -13.71 27.85 4.37
CA GLN A 61 -14.01 29.27 4.12
C GLN A 61 -15.36 29.51 3.47
N SER A 62 -15.94 28.50 2.82
CA SER A 62 -17.19 28.62 2.04
C SER A 62 -18.35 27.76 2.57
N ALA A 63 -18.07 26.87 3.53
CA ALA A 63 -19.06 25.94 4.05
C ALA A 63 -20.20 26.66 4.82
N PRO A 64 -21.43 26.13 4.78
CA PRO A 64 -22.51 26.55 5.68
C PRO A 64 -22.11 26.41 7.16
N GLN A 65 -22.74 27.18 8.04
CA GLN A 65 -22.40 27.24 9.48
C GLN A 65 -22.54 25.88 10.21
N ASP A 66 -23.42 25.01 9.75
CA ASP A 66 -23.66 23.68 10.31
C ASP A 66 -22.74 22.59 9.73
N TRP A 67 -21.79 22.98 8.86
CA TRP A 67 -20.78 22.10 8.29
C TRP A 67 -19.40 22.33 8.91
N GLY A 68 -18.69 21.21 9.06
CA GLY A 68 -17.28 21.18 9.44
C GLY A 68 -16.47 20.38 8.46
N THR A 69 -15.17 20.54 8.53
CA THR A 69 -14.23 19.75 7.73
C THR A 69 -13.05 19.27 8.57
N THR A 70 -12.56 18.13 8.21
CA THR A 70 -11.33 17.57 8.77
C THR A 70 -10.38 17.20 7.65
N PHE A 71 -9.14 17.67 7.73
CA PHE A 71 -8.03 17.14 6.95
C PHE A 71 -7.38 16.00 7.73
N PHE A 72 -7.23 14.85 7.09
CA PHE A 72 -6.42 13.73 7.57
C PHE A 72 -5.17 13.58 6.73
N GLY A 73 -4.00 13.73 7.33
CA GLY A 73 -2.75 13.31 6.73
C GLY A 73 -2.57 11.80 6.93
N CYS A 74 -2.54 11.06 5.82
CA CYS A 74 -2.55 9.60 5.78
C CYS A 74 -1.17 9.07 5.39
N PRO A 75 -0.38 8.52 6.33
CA PRO A 75 0.93 7.95 6.04
C PRO A 75 0.83 6.52 5.50
N ALA A 76 1.94 6.04 4.93
CA ALA A 76 2.22 4.64 4.66
C ALA A 76 1.18 3.95 3.74
N GLU A 77 0.69 4.65 2.72
CA GLU A 77 -0.22 4.09 1.72
C GLU A 77 0.46 2.99 0.92
N GLU A 78 1.68 3.25 0.44
CA GLU A 78 2.48 2.39 -0.44
C GLU A 78 3.02 1.11 0.25
N THR A 79 2.90 1.02 1.57
CA THR A 79 3.51 -0.07 2.34
C THR A 79 2.48 -0.91 3.07
N ILE A 80 1.87 -0.37 4.12
CA ILE A 80 0.96 -1.10 5.01
C ILE A 80 -0.51 -0.72 4.82
N GLY A 81 -0.81 0.23 3.92
CA GLY A 81 -2.16 0.75 3.74
C GLY A 81 -2.63 1.53 4.97
N GLY A 82 -1.91 2.59 5.35
CA GLY A 82 -2.13 3.32 6.61
C GLY A 82 -3.58 3.71 6.88
N LYS A 83 -4.35 4.04 5.82
CA LYS A 83 -5.79 4.37 5.94
C LYS A 83 -6.64 3.21 6.47
N VAL A 84 -6.25 1.95 6.24
CA VAL A 84 -6.96 0.79 6.80
C VAL A 84 -6.91 0.83 8.33
N TYR A 85 -5.73 1.04 8.89
CA TYR A 85 -5.54 1.16 10.34
C TYR A 85 -6.24 2.39 10.92
N MET A 86 -6.26 3.50 10.19
CA MET A 86 -7.00 4.70 10.56
C MET A 86 -8.51 4.43 10.59
N ALA A 87 -9.03 3.67 9.64
CA ALA A 87 -10.44 3.25 9.58
C ALA A 87 -10.80 2.29 10.73
N GLU A 88 -9.96 1.29 11.00
CA GLU A 88 -10.11 0.37 12.14
C GLU A 88 -10.14 1.13 13.48
N ALA A 89 -9.33 2.18 13.62
CA ALA A 89 -9.33 3.07 14.78
C ALA A 89 -10.56 3.98 14.84
N GLY A 90 -11.45 3.93 13.84
CA GLY A 90 -12.71 4.68 13.81
C GLY A 90 -12.55 6.16 13.46
N LEU A 91 -11.39 6.59 12.93
CA LEU A 91 -11.12 8.01 12.65
C LEU A 91 -12.05 8.61 11.60
N PHE A 92 -12.58 7.80 10.71
CA PHE A 92 -13.49 8.25 9.64
C PHE A 92 -14.98 8.13 10.00
N LYS A 93 -15.30 7.74 11.24
CA LYS A 93 -16.70 7.66 11.68
C LYS A 93 -17.31 9.05 11.90
N GLY A 94 -18.57 9.20 11.49
CA GLY A 94 -19.32 10.44 11.69
C GLY A 94 -19.02 11.53 10.65
N TYR A 95 -18.47 11.16 9.51
CA TYR A 95 -18.36 12.03 8.32
C TYR A 95 -19.39 11.61 7.27
N GLU A 96 -19.97 12.59 6.59
CA GLU A 96 -20.93 12.38 5.47
C GLU A 96 -20.21 11.82 4.23
N ALA A 97 -18.99 12.28 4.02
CA ALA A 97 -18.12 11.83 2.95
C ALA A 97 -16.63 11.93 3.34
N ALA A 98 -15.81 11.10 2.71
CA ALA A 98 -14.36 11.23 2.70
C ALA A 98 -13.90 11.40 1.25
N LEU A 99 -13.13 12.43 0.98
CA LEU A 99 -12.67 12.81 -0.34
C LEU A 99 -11.14 12.76 -0.40
N ILE A 100 -10.61 12.27 -1.51
CA ILE A 100 -9.20 12.30 -1.85
C ILE A 100 -9.05 12.73 -3.30
N ILE A 101 -8.03 13.53 -3.60
CA ILE A 101 -7.72 13.96 -4.96
C ILE A 101 -6.41 13.30 -5.34
N HIS A 102 -6.46 12.33 -6.24
CA HIS A 102 -5.29 11.58 -6.69
C HIS A 102 -4.90 11.97 -8.12
N PRO A 103 -3.62 12.25 -8.42
CA PRO A 103 -3.16 12.48 -9.79
C PRO A 103 -3.49 11.29 -10.70
N GLY A 104 -3.89 11.60 -11.93
CA GLY A 104 -4.23 10.61 -12.95
C GLY A 104 -3.95 11.13 -14.36
N GLY A 105 -4.18 10.29 -15.36
CA GLY A 105 -4.03 10.66 -16.76
C GLY A 105 -5.14 11.59 -17.29
N GLU A 106 -6.28 11.60 -16.62
CA GLU A 106 -7.46 12.36 -16.99
C GLU A 106 -8.15 12.93 -15.75
N ASN A 107 -8.94 13.99 -15.93
CA ASN A 107 -9.78 14.53 -14.87
C ASN A 107 -11.09 13.76 -14.81
N GLU A 108 -11.34 13.06 -13.74
CA GLU A 108 -12.58 12.31 -13.51
C GLU A 108 -13.08 12.48 -12.08
N VAL A 109 -14.36 12.26 -11.86
CA VAL A 109 -14.99 12.25 -10.54
C VAL A 109 -15.42 10.82 -10.21
N GLY A 110 -14.89 10.31 -9.12
CA GLY A 110 -15.09 8.91 -8.74
C GLY A 110 -14.15 7.99 -9.52
N GLY A 111 -14.43 6.71 -9.44
CA GLY A 111 -13.65 5.66 -10.08
C GLY A 111 -13.91 4.32 -9.43
N THR A 112 -13.39 3.27 -10.03
CA THR A 112 -13.38 1.93 -9.45
C THR A 112 -11.95 1.53 -9.16
N SER A 113 -11.70 0.94 -7.99
CA SER A 113 -10.44 0.32 -7.66
C SER A 113 -10.57 -1.21 -7.69
N LEU A 114 -9.47 -1.87 -8.04
CA LEU A 114 -9.37 -3.32 -7.89
C LEU A 114 -8.94 -3.65 -6.46
N ALA A 115 -9.42 -4.78 -5.96
CA ALA A 115 -8.86 -5.34 -4.74
C ALA A 115 -7.42 -5.80 -5.00
N THR A 116 -6.54 -5.60 -4.04
CA THR A 116 -5.16 -6.10 -4.13
C THR A 116 -4.85 -6.97 -2.92
N HIS A 117 -4.10 -8.05 -3.14
CA HIS A 117 -3.69 -8.95 -2.07
C HIS A 117 -2.19 -9.28 -2.21
N PRO A 118 -1.35 -8.80 -1.27
CA PRO A 118 0.05 -9.13 -1.27
C PRO A 118 0.27 -10.54 -0.72
N LEU A 119 1.20 -11.26 -1.33
CA LEU A 119 1.61 -12.61 -0.92
C LEU A 119 3.13 -12.66 -0.87
N GLU A 120 3.67 -13.26 0.17
CA GLU A 120 5.08 -13.61 0.26
C GLU A 120 5.21 -15.11 0.49
N VAL A 121 5.99 -15.78 -0.34
CA VAL A 121 6.26 -17.22 -0.22
C VAL A 121 7.76 -17.42 -0.12
N THR A 122 8.19 -18.06 0.95
CA THR A 122 9.59 -18.41 1.20
C THR A 122 9.75 -19.92 1.15
N PHE A 123 10.66 -20.38 0.31
CA PHE A 123 11.10 -21.77 0.25
C PHE A 123 12.39 -21.96 1.03
N HIS A 124 12.45 -23.03 1.80
CA HIS A 124 13.63 -23.44 2.55
C HIS A 124 14.15 -24.75 1.97
N GLY A 125 15.42 -24.74 1.61
CA GLY A 125 16.16 -25.87 1.07
C GLY A 125 17.35 -26.24 1.94
N ARG A 126 18.33 -26.87 1.32
CA ARG A 126 19.60 -27.25 1.97
C ARG A 126 20.77 -26.97 1.05
N SER A 127 21.71 -26.18 1.53
CA SER A 127 22.89 -25.79 0.78
C SER A 127 23.89 -26.97 0.60
N CYS A 128 24.48 -27.03 -0.57
CA CYS A 128 25.69 -27.81 -0.84
C CYS A 128 26.41 -27.17 -2.02
N HIS A 129 27.67 -27.56 -2.23
CA HIS A 129 28.40 -27.17 -3.44
C HIS A 129 27.86 -27.97 -4.63
N ILE A 130 27.57 -27.34 -5.77
CA ILE A 130 26.99 -28.05 -6.93
C ILE A 130 27.83 -29.18 -7.47
N ALA A 131 29.13 -29.12 -7.29
CA ALA A 131 30.07 -30.18 -7.65
C ALA A 131 30.09 -31.34 -6.64
N SER A 132 29.34 -31.28 -5.54
CA SER A 132 29.19 -32.41 -4.63
C SER A 132 28.43 -33.53 -5.34
N LEU A 133 28.99 -34.68 -5.46
CA LEU A 133 28.38 -35.86 -6.08
C LEU A 133 27.32 -36.54 -5.17
N THR A 134 26.96 -35.88 -4.06
CA THR A 134 25.91 -36.35 -3.16
C THR A 134 24.61 -35.61 -3.40
N ASP A 135 23.48 -36.31 -3.52
CA ASP A 135 22.11 -35.75 -3.58
C ASP A 135 21.68 -35.06 -2.28
N SER A 136 22.60 -34.36 -1.63
CA SER A 136 22.37 -33.78 -0.31
C SER A 136 21.77 -32.36 -0.37
N GLY A 137 21.81 -31.70 -1.52
CA GLY A 137 21.26 -30.36 -1.72
C GLY A 137 19.75 -30.38 -2.00
N ILE A 138 19.05 -29.37 -1.52
CA ILE A 138 17.66 -29.06 -1.87
C ILE A 138 17.63 -27.61 -2.33
N ASN A 139 17.35 -27.40 -3.61
CA ASN A 139 17.39 -26.06 -4.21
C ASN A 139 16.06 -25.34 -4.01
N ALA A 140 16.03 -24.38 -3.08
CA ALA A 140 14.85 -23.54 -2.84
C ALA A 140 14.49 -22.66 -4.04
N LEU A 141 15.48 -22.27 -4.86
CA LEU A 141 15.23 -21.44 -6.04
C LEU A 141 14.43 -22.20 -7.11
N ASP A 142 14.67 -23.49 -7.30
CA ASP A 142 13.91 -24.30 -8.28
C ASP A 142 12.43 -24.33 -7.89
N CYS A 143 12.12 -24.46 -6.60
CA CYS A 143 10.73 -24.39 -6.11
C CYS A 143 10.09 -23.02 -6.33
N ALA A 144 10.85 -21.94 -6.09
CA ALA A 144 10.34 -20.59 -6.31
C ALA A 144 10.12 -20.28 -7.80
N VAL A 145 10.97 -20.79 -8.68
CA VAL A 145 10.82 -20.69 -10.14
C VAL A 145 9.61 -21.51 -10.61
N ASP A 146 9.43 -22.74 -10.12
CA ASP A 146 8.25 -23.56 -10.44
C ASP A 146 6.95 -22.86 -10.01
N LEU A 147 6.90 -22.30 -8.79
CA LEU A 147 5.77 -21.51 -8.34
C LEU A 147 5.48 -20.34 -9.28
N TYR A 148 6.51 -19.58 -9.65
CA TYR A 148 6.37 -18.44 -10.56
C TYR A 148 5.78 -18.86 -11.92
N GLN A 149 6.24 -19.96 -12.49
CA GLN A 149 5.71 -20.47 -13.77
C GLN A 149 4.25 -20.91 -13.62
N ARG A 150 3.90 -21.64 -12.55
CA ARG A 150 2.52 -22.04 -12.28
C ARG A 150 1.58 -20.85 -12.09
N VAL A 151 2.03 -19.79 -11.39
CA VAL A 151 1.25 -18.55 -11.25
C VAL A 151 1.03 -17.88 -12.60
N LYS A 152 2.05 -17.84 -13.48
CA LYS A 152 1.90 -17.32 -14.84
C LYS A 152 0.90 -18.12 -15.69
N ASP A 153 0.87 -19.44 -15.53
CA ASP A 153 -0.11 -20.28 -16.23
C ASP A 153 -1.50 -20.11 -15.63
N LEU A 154 -1.63 -20.08 -14.31
CA LEU A 154 -2.89 -19.84 -13.62
C LEU A 154 -3.50 -18.49 -13.99
N LYS A 155 -2.67 -17.42 -14.14
CA LYS A 155 -3.12 -16.09 -14.59
C LYS A 155 -3.92 -16.14 -15.89
N LYS A 156 -3.64 -17.09 -16.79
CA LYS A 156 -4.36 -17.25 -18.07
C LYS A 156 -5.84 -17.65 -17.87
N THR A 157 -6.18 -18.18 -16.68
CA THR A 157 -7.54 -18.59 -16.32
C THR A 157 -8.29 -17.51 -15.54
N PHE A 158 -7.62 -16.42 -15.14
CA PHE A 158 -8.22 -15.34 -14.35
C PHE A 158 -9.18 -14.50 -15.20
N PRO A 159 -10.14 -13.83 -14.57
CA PRO A 159 -10.99 -12.87 -15.24
C PRO A 159 -10.17 -11.81 -15.98
N LYS A 160 -10.73 -11.30 -17.08
CA LYS A 160 -10.12 -10.19 -17.82
C LYS A 160 -9.95 -8.98 -16.89
N GLY A 161 -8.74 -8.44 -16.85
CA GLY A 161 -8.41 -7.30 -15.99
C GLY A 161 -7.70 -7.68 -14.69
N ALA A 162 -7.62 -8.97 -14.31
CA ALA A 162 -6.81 -9.39 -13.18
C ALA A 162 -5.32 -9.12 -13.45
N ILE A 163 -4.66 -8.48 -12.48
CA ILE A 163 -3.24 -8.14 -12.56
C ILE A 163 -2.49 -9.01 -11.55
N VAL A 164 -1.38 -9.61 -11.99
CA VAL A 164 -0.47 -10.35 -11.12
C VAL A 164 0.94 -9.85 -11.37
N GLY A 165 1.54 -9.26 -10.35
CA GLY A 165 2.95 -8.90 -10.30
C GLY A 165 3.73 -9.88 -9.43
N ALA A 166 5.00 -10.14 -9.75
CA ALA A 166 5.87 -10.97 -8.93
C ALA A 166 7.33 -10.54 -9.06
N ILE A 167 8.06 -10.59 -7.96
CA ILE A 167 9.49 -10.37 -7.89
C ILE A 167 10.15 -11.41 -6.98
N PHE A 168 11.39 -11.77 -7.27
CA PHE A 168 12.23 -12.52 -6.34
C PHE A 168 12.98 -11.52 -5.45
N THR A 169 12.80 -11.62 -4.14
CA THR A 169 13.50 -10.78 -3.15
C THR A 169 14.73 -11.49 -2.58
N GLU A 170 14.78 -12.83 -2.70
CA GLU A 170 15.92 -13.65 -2.33
C GLU A 170 15.99 -14.86 -3.26
N ALA A 171 17.12 -15.10 -3.91
CA ALA A 171 17.27 -16.15 -4.93
C ALA A 171 18.64 -16.82 -4.92
N GLY A 172 19.38 -16.72 -3.81
CA GLY A 172 20.73 -17.28 -3.64
C GLY A 172 21.83 -16.21 -3.73
N THR A 173 23.07 -16.63 -3.48
CA THR A 173 24.24 -15.73 -3.36
C THR A 173 25.38 -16.06 -4.33
N ALA A 174 25.52 -17.31 -4.75
CA ALA A 174 26.58 -17.74 -5.63
C ALA A 174 26.12 -18.90 -6.54
N PRO A 175 26.51 -18.91 -7.83
CA PRO A 175 26.03 -19.90 -8.79
C PRO A 175 26.58 -21.32 -8.56
N ASN A 176 27.63 -21.47 -7.79
CA ASN A 176 28.23 -22.74 -7.45
C ASN A 176 27.74 -23.33 -6.12
N VAL A 177 26.70 -22.73 -5.53
CA VAL A 177 26.09 -23.15 -4.26
C VAL A 177 24.60 -23.37 -4.48
N VAL A 178 24.10 -24.56 -4.08
CA VAL A 178 22.66 -24.84 -4.07
C VAL A 178 21.96 -23.87 -3.13
N THR A 179 20.96 -23.16 -3.64
CA THR A 179 20.27 -22.08 -2.93
C THR A 179 19.46 -22.62 -1.75
N PRO A 180 19.81 -22.29 -0.50
CA PRO A 180 19.11 -22.82 0.67
C PRO A 180 17.84 -22.07 1.02
N LYS A 181 17.65 -20.87 0.47
CA LYS A 181 16.48 -20.06 0.71
C LYS A 181 16.14 -19.20 -0.51
N ALA A 182 14.88 -19.18 -0.90
CA ALA A 182 14.37 -18.31 -1.96
C ALA A 182 13.03 -17.72 -1.54
N THR A 183 12.85 -16.43 -1.79
CA THR A 183 11.62 -15.71 -1.46
C THR A 183 11.07 -15.01 -2.70
N ILE A 184 9.80 -15.21 -2.96
CA ILE A 184 9.04 -14.53 -4.00
C ILE A 184 7.92 -13.71 -3.35
N ARG A 185 7.82 -12.45 -3.74
CA ARG A 185 6.70 -11.57 -3.41
C ARG A 185 5.82 -11.39 -4.63
N MET A 186 4.53 -11.45 -4.40
CA MET A 186 3.51 -11.31 -5.44
C MET A 186 2.42 -10.35 -4.97
N THR A 187 1.76 -9.72 -5.92
CA THR A 187 0.51 -8.99 -5.71
C THR A 187 -0.51 -9.46 -6.75
N VAL A 188 -1.74 -9.63 -6.31
CA VAL A 188 -2.87 -10.07 -7.14
C VAL A 188 -3.98 -9.05 -7.05
#